data_f4ac8be4d62684a3a26a1d6b36c6fd5a
#
_entry.id   f4ac8be4d62684a3a26a1d6b36c6fd5a
#
_cell.length_a   1.000
_cell.length_b   1.000
_cell.length_c   1.000
_cell.angle_alpha   90.00
_cell.angle_beta   90.00
_cell.angle_gamma   90.00
#
_symmetry.space_group_name_H-M   'P 1'
#
loop_
_entity.id
_entity.type
_entity.pdbx_description
1 polymer ?
#
loop_
_entity_poly.entity_id
_entity_poly.type
_entity_poly.pdbx_seq_one_letter_code
_entity_poly.pdbx_strand_id
1 'polypeptide(L)'
;MIGGRDAAAWIQPCLGTGALETTVEMMLLKKILRTPVVTEPLVRAESEEQVEVIGRQIDAWAQRVLGRSLHIREVDAGSCNGCELEIIALNNPYYDVERFGLHFVASPRHADCLLVTGPVTRNMADPLRRTYDATPEPKIVIAIGDCAIDCGVFAGGYGVIGPVSAVVPVDVIVRGCPPTPQTVLAGILAALQTHG
;
A
#
# COMPACT_ATOMS: atom_id res chain seq x y z
N MET A 1 -29.71 23.87 -40.15
CA MET A 1 -30.51 24.30 -38.98
C MET A 1 -30.70 23.10 -38.07
N ILE A 2 -29.85 22.91 -37.08
CA ILE A 2 -30.00 21.88 -36.06
C ILE A 2 -30.07 22.66 -34.74
N GLY A 3 -31.29 22.62 -34.16
CA GLY A 3 -31.64 23.35 -32.95
C GLY A 3 -30.83 22.93 -31.72
N GLY A 4 -30.29 23.93 -31.03
CA GLY A 4 -29.69 23.78 -29.73
C GLY A 4 -30.70 23.29 -28.70
N ARG A 5 -30.38 22.19 -28.03
CA ARG A 5 -31.07 21.77 -26.82
C ARG A 5 -30.29 22.32 -25.63
N ASP A 6 -30.97 23.18 -24.88
CA ASP A 6 -30.44 23.79 -23.66
C ASP A 6 -29.96 22.75 -22.65
N ALA A 7 -28.68 22.82 -22.36
CA ALA A 7 -28.01 21.94 -21.35
C ALA A 7 -28.33 22.36 -19.90
N ALA A 8 -29.29 23.26 -19.69
CA ALA A 8 -29.65 23.77 -18.36
C ALA A 8 -30.78 23.03 -17.63
N ALA A 9 -31.34 21.96 -18.23
CA ALA A 9 -32.55 21.31 -17.69
C ALA A 9 -32.29 20.15 -16.75
N TRP A 10 -31.02 19.84 -16.38
CA TRP A 10 -30.70 18.64 -15.55
C TRP A 10 -30.26 18.97 -14.13
N ILE A 11 -30.27 20.22 -13.69
CA ILE A 11 -30.00 20.60 -12.31
C ILE A 11 -31.27 21.12 -11.69
N GLN A 12 -32.18 20.22 -11.33
CA GLN A 12 -33.20 20.55 -10.33
C GLN A 12 -32.56 20.38 -8.95
N PRO A 13 -32.51 21.43 -8.12
CA PRO A 13 -32.12 21.27 -6.72
C PRO A 13 -33.24 20.54 -6.00
N CYS A 14 -32.93 19.33 -5.51
CA CYS A 14 -33.74 18.65 -4.50
C CYS A 14 -33.59 19.41 -3.16
N LEU A 15 -34.09 20.61 -3.09
CA LEU A 15 -34.16 21.41 -1.89
C LEU A 15 -35.62 21.73 -1.57
N GLY A 16 -36.25 20.79 -0.87
CA GLY A 16 -37.39 21.10 0.00
C GLY A 16 -36.86 21.83 1.22
N THR A 17 -36.89 23.17 1.12
CA THR A 17 -36.32 24.10 2.06
C THR A 17 -37.08 24.17 3.37
N GLY A 18 -36.41 24.20 4.47
CA GLY A 18 -36.75 24.88 5.73
C GLY A 18 -37.10 24.01 6.93
N ALA A 19 -37.83 22.91 6.80
CA ALA A 19 -38.24 22.09 7.95
C ALA A 19 -37.35 20.86 8.19
N LEU A 20 -36.68 20.36 7.17
CA LEU A 20 -35.76 19.23 7.27
C LEU A 20 -34.38 19.64 7.81
N GLU A 21 -33.89 20.82 7.48
CA GLU A 21 -32.58 21.32 7.92
C GLU A 21 -32.54 21.48 9.46
N THR A 22 -33.55 22.13 10.03
CA THR A 22 -33.62 22.32 11.51
C THR A 22 -33.76 20.99 12.26
N THR A 23 -34.43 20.00 11.67
CA THR A 23 -34.60 18.67 12.28
C THR A 23 -33.29 17.86 12.23
N VAL A 24 -32.56 17.92 11.12
CA VAL A 24 -31.27 17.22 10.98
C VAL A 24 -30.22 17.86 11.86
N GLU A 25 -30.14 19.19 11.90
CA GLU A 25 -29.21 19.94 12.78
C GLU A 25 -29.51 19.63 14.26
N MET A 26 -30.77 19.61 14.66
CA MET A 26 -31.16 19.29 16.04
C MET A 26 -30.92 17.82 16.39
N MET A 27 -31.07 16.89 15.44
CA MET A 27 -30.71 15.48 15.63
C MET A 27 -29.20 15.29 15.75
N LEU A 28 -28.41 15.99 14.93
CA LEU A 28 -26.95 15.97 14.98
C LEU A 28 -26.45 16.53 16.31
N LEU A 29 -26.96 17.68 16.72
CA LEU A 29 -26.61 18.30 17.99
C LEU A 29 -26.96 17.39 19.20
N LYS A 30 -28.15 16.78 19.20
CA LYS A 30 -28.54 15.80 20.24
C LYS A 30 -27.63 14.59 20.25
N LYS A 31 -27.19 14.12 19.08
CA LYS A 31 -26.26 12.99 18.97
C LYS A 31 -24.89 13.36 19.54
N ILE A 32 -24.36 14.53 19.17
CA ILE A 32 -23.08 15.04 19.68
C ILE A 32 -23.12 15.20 21.21
N LEU A 33 -24.19 15.79 21.76
CA LEU A 33 -24.33 16.01 23.19
C LEU A 33 -24.57 14.74 24.01
N ARG A 34 -25.10 13.68 23.37
CA ARG A 34 -25.38 12.38 24.04
C ARG A 34 -24.29 11.35 23.83
N THR A 35 -23.41 11.56 22.88
CA THR A 35 -22.30 10.64 22.63
C THR A 35 -21.21 10.93 23.65
N PRO A 36 -20.87 9.98 24.53
CA PRO A 36 -19.73 10.14 25.43
C PRO A 36 -18.45 10.28 24.61
N VAL A 37 -17.40 10.74 25.25
CA VAL A 37 -16.06 10.79 24.62
C VAL A 37 -15.71 9.39 24.12
N VAL A 38 -15.71 9.22 22.78
CA VAL A 38 -15.46 7.94 22.09
C VAL A 38 -13.97 7.83 21.70
N THR A 39 -13.17 8.82 22.09
CA THR A 39 -11.73 8.78 21.82
C THR A 39 -11.04 7.88 22.83
N GLU A 40 -10.43 6.84 22.36
CA GLU A 40 -9.49 6.07 23.16
C GLU A 40 -8.26 6.95 23.49
N PRO A 41 -7.72 6.84 24.73
CA PRO A 41 -6.46 7.50 25.02
C PRO A 41 -5.42 7.02 24.01
N LEU A 42 -4.76 7.95 23.34
CA LEU A 42 -3.67 7.63 22.43
C LEU A 42 -2.58 6.95 23.27
N VAL A 43 -2.51 5.64 23.21
CA VAL A 43 -1.34 4.91 23.68
C VAL A 43 -0.24 5.27 22.68
N ARG A 44 0.48 6.36 22.97
CA ARG A 44 1.71 6.66 22.28
C ARG A 44 2.66 5.50 22.59
N ALA A 45 2.75 4.65 21.76
CA ALA A 45 3.62 4.44 20.71
C ALA A 45 4.93 3.73 20.99
N GLU A 46 4.89 2.55 21.54
CA GLU A 46 5.91 1.55 21.22
C GLU A 46 6.09 1.44 19.69
N SER A 47 5.04 1.80 18.91
CA SER A 47 5.03 1.78 17.46
C SER A 47 5.87 2.87 16.79
N GLU A 48 5.90 4.09 17.30
CA GLU A 48 6.69 5.19 16.70
C GLU A 48 8.19 4.95 16.91
N GLU A 49 8.57 4.52 18.10
CA GLU A 49 9.96 4.19 18.41
C GLU A 49 10.46 3.00 17.57
N GLN A 50 9.61 2.01 17.34
CA GLN A 50 9.94 0.86 16.49
C GLN A 50 10.16 1.27 15.03
N VAL A 51 9.31 2.13 14.47
CA VAL A 51 9.46 2.64 13.09
C VAL A 51 10.78 3.40 12.95
N GLU A 52 11.12 4.25 13.92
CA GLU A 52 12.37 5.01 13.93
C GLU A 52 13.59 4.09 13.99
N VAL A 53 13.56 3.08 14.84
CA VAL A 53 14.66 2.10 14.97
C VAL A 53 14.84 1.30 13.67
N ILE A 54 13.75 0.78 13.12
CA ILE A 54 13.78 0.00 11.87
C ILE A 54 14.26 0.88 10.71
N GLY A 55 13.71 2.09 10.58
CA GLY A 55 14.08 3.03 9.52
C GLY A 55 15.57 3.38 9.53
N ARG A 56 16.13 3.69 10.71
CA ARG A 56 17.57 3.94 10.85
C ARG A 56 18.44 2.74 10.51
N GLN A 57 17.99 1.53 10.81
CA GLN A 57 18.71 0.31 10.44
C GLN A 57 18.72 0.11 8.93
N ILE A 58 17.60 0.40 8.25
CA ILE A 58 17.51 0.34 6.79
C ILE A 58 18.45 1.37 6.15
N ASP A 59 18.40 2.63 6.62
CA ASP A 59 19.31 3.69 6.12
C ASP A 59 20.78 3.31 6.31
N ALA A 60 21.14 2.85 7.50
CA ALA A 60 22.53 2.43 7.78
C ALA A 60 22.97 1.28 6.87
N TRP A 61 22.08 0.33 6.56
CA TRP A 61 22.37 -0.74 5.61
C TRP A 61 22.54 -0.19 4.19
N ALA A 62 21.61 0.65 3.73
CA ALA A 62 21.61 1.22 2.39
C ALA A 62 22.90 2.05 2.14
N GLN A 63 23.28 2.89 3.12
CA GLN A 63 24.51 3.67 3.03
C GLN A 63 25.75 2.78 2.99
N ARG A 64 25.77 1.70 3.78
CA ARG A 64 26.92 0.79 3.83
C ARG A 64 27.07 -0.07 2.56
N VAL A 65 25.97 -0.59 2.03
CA VAL A 65 25.99 -1.58 0.94
C VAL A 65 25.80 -0.94 -0.42
N LEU A 66 24.84 0.00 -0.54
CA LEU A 66 24.53 0.66 -1.80
C LEU A 66 25.27 1.99 -1.98
N GLY A 67 25.72 2.63 -0.88
CA GLY A 67 26.28 3.99 -0.90
C GLY A 67 25.26 5.07 -1.28
N ARG A 68 23.95 4.72 -1.26
CA ARG A 68 22.83 5.58 -1.62
C ARG A 68 21.53 5.06 -1.00
N SER A 69 20.46 5.81 -1.16
CA SER A 69 19.11 5.42 -0.76
C SER A 69 18.66 4.12 -1.45
N LEU A 70 17.81 3.36 -0.75
CA LEU A 70 17.18 2.15 -1.26
C LEU A 70 16.01 2.51 -2.19
N HIS A 71 16.06 2.08 -3.42
CA HIS A 71 15.00 2.31 -4.39
C HIS A 71 14.10 1.08 -4.51
N ILE A 72 12.81 1.31 -4.34
CA ILE A 72 11.78 0.26 -4.30
C ILE A 72 10.83 0.43 -5.48
N ARG A 73 10.56 -0.66 -6.20
CA ARG A 73 9.46 -0.72 -7.17
C ARG A 73 8.36 -1.62 -6.63
N GLU A 74 7.18 -1.06 -6.48
CA GLU A 74 5.96 -1.82 -6.19
C GLU A 74 5.36 -2.38 -7.48
N VAL A 75 4.85 -3.61 -7.39
CA VAL A 75 4.18 -4.31 -8.50
C VAL A 75 2.92 -4.98 -7.98
N ASP A 76 1.76 -4.47 -8.36
CA ASP A 76 0.48 -5.13 -8.16
C ASP A 76 0.33 -6.26 -9.20
N ALA A 77 0.28 -7.52 -8.74
CA ALA A 77 0.11 -8.69 -9.59
C ALA A 77 -1.36 -9.14 -9.72
N GLY A 78 -2.29 -8.42 -9.12
CA GLY A 78 -3.74 -8.68 -9.16
C GLY A 78 -4.40 -8.66 -7.80
N SER A 79 -4.00 -7.71 -6.94
CA SER A 79 -4.45 -7.58 -5.57
C SER A 79 -5.85 -6.96 -5.44
N CYS A 80 -6.35 -6.88 -4.20
CA CYS A 80 -7.57 -6.16 -3.84
C CYS A 80 -7.30 -4.70 -3.44
N ASN A 81 -6.09 -4.19 -3.63
CA ASN A 81 -5.61 -2.88 -3.22
C ASN A 81 -5.42 -2.69 -1.69
N GLY A 82 -5.62 -3.71 -0.87
CA GLY A 82 -5.44 -3.59 0.57
C GLY A 82 -3.96 -3.40 0.96
N CYS A 83 -3.07 -4.23 0.42
CA CYS A 83 -1.63 -4.16 0.66
C CYS A 83 -1.02 -2.87 0.10
N GLU A 84 -1.48 -2.42 -1.08
CA GLU A 84 -1.04 -1.18 -1.72
C GLU A 84 -1.35 0.04 -0.86
N LEU A 85 -2.55 0.10 -0.24
CA LEU A 85 -2.92 1.19 0.67
C LEU A 85 -2.00 1.25 1.89
N GLU A 86 -1.60 0.11 2.44
CA GLU A 86 -0.63 0.05 3.55
C GLU A 86 0.79 0.43 3.11
N ILE A 87 1.18 0.08 1.88
CA ILE A 87 2.45 0.51 1.28
C ILE A 87 2.43 2.02 1.02
N ILE A 88 1.33 2.56 0.47
CA ILE A 88 1.17 4.01 0.28
C ILE A 88 1.22 4.75 1.62
N ALA A 89 0.67 4.16 2.69
CA ALA A 89 0.73 4.76 4.01
C ALA A 89 2.15 4.98 4.52
N LEU A 90 3.15 4.22 4.05
CA LEU A 90 4.55 4.43 4.39
C LEU A 90 5.06 5.83 4.01
N ASN A 91 4.50 6.44 2.96
CA ASN A 91 4.85 7.78 2.51
C ASN A 91 4.01 8.89 3.17
N ASN A 92 3.12 8.58 4.11
CA ASN A 92 2.38 9.60 4.82
C ASN A 92 3.27 10.32 5.85
N PRO A 93 2.84 11.50 6.38
CA PRO A 93 3.65 12.25 7.35
C PRO A 93 3.94 11.53 8.67
N TYR A 94 3.20 10.46 8.98
CA TYR A 94 3.41 9.67 10.20
C TYR A 94 4.60 8.72 10.06
N TYR A 95 4.67 7.98 8.95
CA TYR A 95 5.76 7.03 8.72
C TYR A 95 6.96 7.68 8.06
N ASP A 96 6.72 8.54 7.04
CA ASP A 96 7.73 9.34 6.34
C ASP A 96 9.02 8.55 6.04
N VAL A 97 8.86 7.43 5.33
CA VAL A 97 9.98 6.51 5.09
C VAL A 97 11.07 7.12 4.21
N GLU A 98 10.76 8.20 3.48
CA GLU A 98 11.76 8.89 2.66
C GLU A 98 12.88 9.50 3.51
N ARG A 99 12.60 9.91 4.76
CA ARG A 99 13.62 10.38 5.71
C ARG A 99 14.65 9.32 6.08
N PHE A 100 14.31 8.04 5.90
CA PHE A 100 15.19 6.90 6.10
C PHE A 100 15.82 6.39 4.79
N GLY A 101 15.75 7.18 3.73
CA GLY A 101 16.35 6.84 2.46
C GLY A 101 15.66 5.70 1.70
N LEU A 102 14.34 5.48 1.92
CA LEU A 102 13.55 4.57 1.11
C LEU A 102 12.77 5.39 0.08
N HIS A 103 12.97 5.12 -1.20
CA HIS A 103 12.28 5.84 -2.28
C HIS A 103 11.54 4.88 -3.20
N PHE A 104 10.27 5.18 -3.45
CA PHE A 104 9.49 4.46 -4.46
C PHE A 104 9.78 5.00 -5.84
N VAL A 105 10.16 4.12 -6.76
CA VAL A 105 10.54 4.48 -8.14
C VAL A 105 9.58 3.89 -9.17
N ALA A 106 9.30 4.67 -10.21
CA ALA A 106 8.38 4.25 -11.27
C ALA A 106 8.99 3.22 -12.23
N SER A 107 10.31 3.26 -12.44
CA SER A 107 10.98 2.36 -13.37
C SER A 107 11.71 1.24 -12.63
N PRO A 108 11.52 -0.03 -13.01
CA PRO A 108 12.22 -1.16 -12.40
C PRO A 108 13.74 -1.09 -12.62
N ARG A 109 14.20 -0.40 -13.65
CA ARG A 109 15.64 -0.25 -13.94
C ARG A 109 16.41 0.56 -12.89
N HIS A 110 15.69 1.29 -12.06
CA HIS A 110 16.25 2.08 -10.96
C HIS A 110 15.96 1.47 -9.59
N ALA A 111 15.28 0.33 -9.55
CA ALA A 111 14.93 -0.35 -8.31
C ALA A 111 16.01 -1.33 -7.86
N ASP A 112 16.21 -1.41 -6.56
CA ASP A 112 17.02 -2.41 -5.87
C ASP A 112 16.14 -3.51 -5.29
N CYS A 113 14.87 -3.17 -5.00
CA CYS A 113 13.90 -4.05 -4.37
C CYS A 113 12.57 -4.00 -5.09
N LEU A 114 11.97 -5.16 -5.29
CA LEU A 114 10.59 -5.31 -5.79
C LEU A 114 9.68 -5.69 -4.62
N LEU A 115 8.63 -4.91 -4.37
CA LEU A 115 7.52 -5.27 -3.49
C LEU A 115 6.38 -5.77 -4.38
N VAL A 116 6.04 -7.04 -4.28
CA VAL A 116 5.00 -7.65 -5.11
C VAL A 116 3.79 -8.00 -4.26
N THR A 117 2.63 -7.48 -4.63
CA THR A 117 1.35 -7.67 -3.94
C THR A 117 0.39 -8.53 -4.76
N GLY A 118 -0.58 -9.13 -4.08
CA GLY A 118 -1.65 -9.91 -4.66
C GLY A 118 -1.24 -11.26 -5.27
N PRO A 119 -2.19 -12.13 -5.59
CA PRO A 119 -1.93 -13.35 -6.35
C PRO A 119 -1.61 -12.95 -7.79
N VAL A 120 -0.77 -13.71 -8.45
CA VAL A 120 -0.43 -13.40 -9.83
C VAL A 120 -1.60 -13.79 -10.75
N THR A 121 -2.16 -12.79 -11.40
CA THR A 121 -3.19 -12.99 -12.42
C THR A 121 -2.58 -13.30 -13.80
N ARG A 122 -3.38 -13.89 -14.68
CA ARG A 122 -2.95 -14.23 -16.05
C ARG A 122 -2.46 -13.01 -16.84
N ASN A 123 -3.09 -11.85 -16.60
CA ASN A 123 -2.73 -10.61 -17.28
C ASN A 123 -1.43 -10.00 -16.72
N MET A 124 -1.12 -10.24 -15.45
CA MET A 124 0.04 -9.65 -14.77
C MET A 124 1.28 -10.56 -14.75
N ALA A 125 1.15 -11.83 -15.10
CA ALA A 125 2.30 -12.75 -15.09
C ALA A 125 3.45 -12.32 -16.01
N ASP A 126 3.14 -11.92 -17.24
CA ASP A 126 4.15 -11.43 -18.18
C ASP A 126 4.71 -10.05 -17.79
N PRO A 127 3.88 -9.04 -17.43
CA PRO A 127 4.38 -7.78 -16.87
C PRO A 127 5.25 -7.95 -15.63
N LEU A 128 4.89 -8.82 -14.68
CA LEU A 128 5.68 -9.10 -13.49
C LEU A 128 7.06 -9.67 -13.87
N ARG A 129 7.10 -10.66 -14.78
CA ARG A 129 8.36 -11.26 -15.24
C ARG A 129 9.24 -10.22 -15.94
N ARG A 130 8.68 -9.41 -16.83
CA ARG A 130 9.42 -8.32 -17.50
C ARG A 130 9.94 -7.28 -16.51
N THR A 131 9.18 -6.97 -15.47
CA THR A 131 9.62 -6.06 -14.41
C THR A 131 10.81 -6.67 -13.64
N TYR A 132 10.70 -7.94 -13.27
CA TYR A 132 11.79 -8.68 -12.64
C TYR A 132 13.06 -8.70 -13.49
N ASP A 133 12.94 -9.02 -14.79
CA ASP A 133 14.07 -9.09 -15.72
C ASP A 133 14.70 -7.72 -15.96
N ALA A 134 13.92 -6.64 -15.90
CA ALA A 134 14.37 -5.25 -16.07
C ALA A 134 15.03 -4.66 -14.82
N THR A 135 14.85 -5.27 -13.65
CA THR A 135 15.46 -4.84 -12.40
C THR A 135 16.93 -5.31 -12.36
N PRO A 136 17.90 -4.40 -12.12
CA PRO A 136 19.33 -4.76 -12.09
C PRO A 136 19.66 -5.74 -10.96
N GLU A 137 20.74 -6.49 -11.12
CA GLU A 137 21.35 -7.27 -10.03
C GLU A 137 22.36 -6.40 -9.26
N PRO A 138 22.49 -6.61 -7.93
CA PRO A 138 21.70 -7.50 -7.08
C PRO A 138 20.31 -6.91 -6.80
N LYS A 139 19.27 -7.75 -6.85
CA LYS A 139 17.89 -7.36 -6.58
C LYS A 139 17.27 -8.21 -5.49
N ILE A 140 16.31 -7.65 -4.79
CA ILE A 140 15.57 -8.30 -3.72
C ILE A 140 14.08 -8.33 -4.10
N VAL A 141 13.42 -9.47 -3.93
CA VAL A 141 11.99 -9.62 -4.20
C VAL A 141 11.25 -10.00 -2.92
N ILE A 142 10.30 -9.16 -2.53
CA ILE A 142 9.48 -9.34 -1.34
C ILE A 142 8.03 -9.54 -1.75
N ALA A 143 7.44 -10.68 -1.39
CA ALA A 143 6.01 -10.93 -1.56
C ALA A 143 5.24 -10.41 -0.34
N ILE A 144 4.30 -9.50 -0.57
CA ILE A 144 3.55 -8.81 0.48
C ILE A 144 2.08 -9.22 0.48
N GLY A 145 1.64 -9.66 1.65
CA GLY A 145 0.27 -10.09 1.90
C GLY A 145 0.03 -11.57 1.62
N ASP A 146 -0.94 -12.15 2.31
CA ASP A 146 -1.26 -13.58 2.20
C ASP A 146 -1.62 -13.98 0.76
N CYS A 147 -2.27 -13.08 0.01
CA CYS A 147 -2.62 -13.33 -1.38
C CYS A 147 -1.40 -13.53 -2.29
N ALA A 148 -0.29 -12.82 -2.02
CA ALA A 148 0.96 -12.96 -2.77
C ALA A 148 1.68 -14.29 -2.47
N ILE A 149 1.42 -14.85 -1.28
CA ILE A 149 2.13 -16.02 -0.73
C ILE A 149 1.41 -17.32 -1.08
N ASP A 150 0.08 -17.37 -0.92
CA ASP A 150 -0.72 -18.59 -1.10
C ASP A 150 -2.04 -18.35 -1.85
N CYS A 151 -2.18 -17.19 -2.49
CA CYS A 151 -3.38 -16.71 -3.18
C CYS A 151 -4.55 -16.33 -2.24
N GLY A 152 -4.49 -16.59 -0.94
CA GLY A 152 -5.51 -16.22 0.04
C GLY A 152 -6.93 -16.51 -0.43
N VAL A 153 -7.80 -15.51 -0.34
CA VAL A 153 -9.22 -15.61 -0.75
C VAL A 153 -9.44 -15.77 -2.25
N PHE A 154 -8.42 -15.55 -3.07
CA PHE A 154 -8.49 -15.66 -4.53
C PHE A 154 -8.04 -17.04 -5.06
N ALA A 155 -7.70 -17.98 -4.17
CA ALA A 155 -7.27 -19.32 -4.54
C ALA A 155 -8.34 -20.03 -5.40
N GLY A 156 -7.93 -20.64 -6.50
CA GLY A 156 -8.82 -21.32 -7.45
C GLY A 156 -9.63 -20.39 -8.37
N GLY A 157 -9.43 -19.09 -8.32
CA GLY A 157 -10.02 -18.13 -9.26
C GLY A 157 -9.54 -18.36 -10.69
N TYR A 158 -10.46 -18.29 -11.67
CA TYR A 158 -10.15 -18.58 -13.09
C TYR A 158 -9.06 -17.64 -13.69
N GLY A 159 -8.95 -16.43 -13.15
CA GLY A 159 -7.98 -15.43 -13.57
C GLY A 159 -6.63 -15.52 -12.85
N VAL A 160 -6.52 -16.32 -11.80
CA VAL A 160 -5.32 -16.47 -10.97
C VAL A 160 -4.45 -17.61 -11.49
N ILE A 161 -3.15 -17.34 -11.61
CA ILE A 161 -2.15 -18.36 -11.96
C ILE A 161 -1.66 -19.04 -10.68
N GLY A 162 -1.34 -18.24 -9.66
CA GLY A 162 -0.76 -18.74 -8.43
C GLY A 162 -0.12 -17.64 -7.58
N PRO A 163 0.65 -18.04 -6.57
CA PRO A 163 1.45 -17.12 -5.76
C PRO A 163 2.57 -16.46 -6.57
N VAL A 164 3.18 -15.41 -6.04
CA VAL A 164 4.29 -14.69 -6.68
C VAL A 164 5.46 -15.64 -7.00
N SER A 165 5.74 -16.57 -6.08
CA SER A 165 6.81 -17.58 -6.25
C SER A 165 6.62 -18.54 -7.44
N ALA A 166 5.42 -18.62 -7.99
CA ALA A 166 5.15 -19.41 -9.21
C ALA A 166 5.66 -18.71 -10.49
N VAL A 167 5.94 -17.40 -10.44
CA VAL A 167 6.33 -16.60 -11.62
C VAL A 167 7.73 -16.04 -11.50
N VAL A 168 8.12 -15.52 -10.33
CA VAL A 168 9.44 -14.96 -10.03
C VAL A 168 9.98 -15.52 -8.71
N PRO A 169 11.32 -15.62 -8.55
CA PRO A 169 11.91 -15.95 -7.26
C PRO A 169 11.51 -14.93 -6.18
N VAL A 170 11.27 -15.39 -4.96
CA VAL A 170 10.90 -14.56 -3.82
C VAL A 170 11.92 -14.80 -2.70
N ASP A 171 12.53 -13.73 -2.22
CA ASP A 171 13.55 -13.80 -1.16
C ASP A 171 12.91 -13.77 0.23
N VAL A 172 11.91 -12.91 0.42
CA VAL A 172 11.21 -12.75 1.70
C VAL A 172 9.70 -12.65 1.50
N ILE A 173 8.96 -13.19 2.46
CA ILE A 173 7.49 -13.11 2.51
C ILE A 173 7.05 -12.28 3.71
N VAL A 174 6.08 -11.41 3.52
CA VAL A 174 5.46 -10.59 4.57
C VAL A 174 3.98 -10.94 4.67
N ARG A 175 3.61 -11.64 5.74
CA ARG A 175 2.23 -12.09 5.95
C ARG A 175 1.33 -10.98 6.47
N GLY A 176 0.05 -11.10 6.18
CA GLY A 176 -1.03 -10.21 6.62
C GLY A 176 -2.05 -9.97 5.50
N CYS A 177 -3.27 -9.58 5.86
CA CYS A 177 -4.32 -9.31 4.88
C CYS A 177 -5.14 -8.06 5.28
N PRO A 178 -4.59 -6.85 5.04
CA PRO A 178 -3.20 -6.51 4.68
C PRO A 178 -2.23 -6.57 5.87
N PRO A 179 -0.91 -6.67 5.65
CA PRO A 179 0.08 -6.42 6.70
C PRO A 179 0.12 -4.93 7.04
N THR A 180 0.39 -4.59 8.29
CA THR A 180 0.54 -3.18 8.70
C THR A 180 1.80 -2.57 8.08
N PRO A 181 1.87 -1.22 7.92
CA PRO A 181 3.07 -0.55 7.42
C PRO A 181 4.34 -0.91 8.19
N GLN A 182 4.24 -1.05 9.52
CA GLN A 182 5.36 -1.48 10.37
C GLN A 182 5.82 -2.89 10.03
N THR A 183 4.88 -3.82 9.78
CA THR A 183 5.20 -5.19 9.37
C THR A 183 5.88 -5.20 8.00
N VAL A 184 5.46 -4.33 7.08
CA VAL A 184 6.11 -4.15 5.77
C VAL A 184 7.54 -3.66 5.94
N LEU A 185 7.78 -2.62 6.77
CA LEU A 185 9.13 -2.11 7.07
C LEU A 185 10.02 -3.18 7.70
N ALA A 186 9.49 -3.95 8.65
CA ALA A 186 10.22 -5.04 9.26
C ALA A 186 10.59 -6.13 8.23
N GLY A 187 9.69 -6.42 7.30
CA GLY A 187 9.96 -7.34 6.18
C GLY A 187 11.05 -6.85 5.24
N ILE A 188 11.05 -5.55 4.91
CA ILE A 188 12.12 -4.92 4.11
C ILE A 188 13.47 -5.06 4.85
N LEU A 189 13.53 -4.70 6.14
CA LEU A 189 14.74 -4.84 6.93
C LEU A 189 15.25 -6.29 6.96
N ALA A 190 14.36 -7.26 7.18
CA ALA A 190 14.72 -8.68 7.18
C ALA A 190 15.31 -9.12 5.83
N ALA A 191 14.73 -8.65 4.72
CA ALA A 191 15.23 -8.93 3.38
C ALA A 191 16.65 -8.35 3.15
N LEU A 192 16.89 -7.13 3.60
CA LEU A 192 18.21 -6.49 3.50
C LEU A 192 19.27 -7.22 4.33
N GLN A 193 18.91 -7.76 5.49
CA GLN A 193 19.82 -8.51 6.35
C GLN A 193 20.23 -9.87 5.75
N THR A 194 19.40 -10.47 4.91
CA THR A 194 19.74 -11.74 4.23
C THR A 194 20.67 -11.53 3.04
N HIS A 195 20.75 -10.31 2.49
CA HIS A 195 21.57 -9.97 1.33
C HIS A 195 22.83 -9.14 1.66
N GLY A 196 23.13 -8.89 2.91
CA GLY A 196 24.32 -8.18 3.41
C GLY A 196 25.26 -9.07 4.18
#